data_13cebf375ba2b1d23b10827859130581
#
_entry.id   13cebf375ba2b1d23b10827859130581
#
_cell.length_a   1.000
_cell.length_b   1.000
_cell.length_c   1.000
_cell.angle_alpha   90.00
_cell.angle_beta   90.00
_cell.angle_gamma   90.00
#
_symmetry.space_group_name_H-M   'P 1'
#
loop_
_entity.id
_entity.type
_entity.pdbx_description
1 polymer ?
#
loop_
_entity_poly.entity_id
_entity_poly.type
_entity_poly.pdbx_seq_one_letter_code
_entity_poly.pdbx_strand_id
1 'polypeptide(L)'
;MTAFLFYIGRAGLYLALFYVFYLLVMRRTTFFRLNRVLLLAGSYLCLVLPFIRLRGETATVVEVYGLTMVAVGGEPTGASSFVFPWREVLLALYIAGAVVTAVLFLVSFRKMGRLIRSGEAVSQDGCRLVLLEPVVPSFSWGRTVVMSRKDLEENPAIYTHEMMHVKCRHSLDLIVLLPVQLLFWWNPLVWIMRQELRLLHEYEADEGVIKEGIDATRYQLLLVRKAVGEQSFSMASGFQHTKLKNRIAMMSKPVSSGWMRWSYLALIPVLAAFMFACNNPRNKKAVEEPAAQEAVAAEAEEAVPFSDIERKPTFAGGDANSFAAWVAGQIKYPEKAKNDKVQGRVMIQFTIGSDGAVTDPVVLRGLSEEIDAEALRVIALSPQWTPGYDASGKAVPVTFTIPVVFKLQ
;
A
#
# COMPACT_ATOMS: atom_id res chain seq x y z
N MET A 1 0.39 -6.80 -12.65
CA MET A 1 1.05 -7.47 -11.51
C MET A 1 1.94 -6.53 -10.70
N THR A 2 2.88 -5.80 -11.31
CA THR A 2 3.71 -4.78 -10.64
C THR A 2 2.88 -3.72 -9.92
N ALA A 3 1.78 -3.24 -10.52
CA ALA A 3 0.89 -2.25 -9.92
C ALA A 3 0.28 -2.72 -8.59
N PHE A 4 -0.10 -3.99 -8.47
CA PHE A 4 -0.65 -4.56 -7.24
C PHE A 4 0.38 -4.62 -6.11
N LEU A 5 1.60 -5.08 -6.40
CA LEU A 5 2.67 -5.12 -5.39
C LEU A 5 3.06 -3.71 -4.92
N PHE A 6 3.11 -2.72 -5.82
CA PHE A 6 3.32 -1.32 -5.45
C PHE A 6 2.18 -0.77 -4.61
N TYR A 7 0.93 -1.12 -4.93
CA TYR A 7 -0.24 -0.74 -4.14
C TYR A 7 -0.14 -1.29 -2.71
N ILE A 8 0.12 -2.59 -2.55
CA ILE A 8 0.26 -3.25 -1.25
C ILE A 8 1.40 -2.62 -0.44
N GLY A 9 2.54 -2.33 -1.07
CA GLY A 9 3.67 -1.66 -0.41
C GLY A 9 3.31 -0.26 0.10
N ARG A 10 2.67 0.57 -0.74
CA ARG A 10 2.22 1.91 -0.36
C ARG A 10 1.17 1.87 0.75
N ALA A 11 0.15 1.03 0.63
CA ALA A 11 -0.87 0.88 1.67
C ALA A 11 -0.27 0.39 3.00
N GLY A 12 0.70 -0.53 2.96
CA GLY A 12 1.45 -0.96 4.15
C GLY A 12 2.22 0.17 4.82
N LEU A 13 2.78 1.10 4.04
CA LEU A 13 3.49 2.27 4.55
C LEU A 13 2.52 3.29 5.18
N TYR A 14 1.34 3.53 4.58
CA TYR A 14 0.29 4.35 5.19
C TYR A 14 -0.20 3.74 6.52
N LEU A 15 -0.38 2.42 6.57
CA LEU A 15 -0.72 1.71 7.81
C LEU A 15 0.35 1.88 8.89
N ALA A 16 1.64 1.83 8.53
CA ALA A 16 2.74 2.06 9.47
C ALA A 16 2.71 3.48 10.03
N LEU A 17 2.55 4.48 9.17
CA LEU A 17 2.47 5.89 9.57
C LEU A 17 1.26 6.14 10.48
N PHE A 18 0.10 5.61 10.10
CA PHE A 18 -1.12 5.70 10.91
C PHE A 18 -0.94 5.05 12.29
N TYR A 19 -0.31 3.87 12.34
CA TYR A 19 -0.08 3.18 13.60
C TYR A 19 0.90 3.92 14.51
N VAL A 20 1.96 4.52 13.95
CA VAL A 20 2.86 5.41 14.72
C VAL A 20 2.09 6.58 15.29
N PHE A 21 1.23 7.23 14.51
CA PHE A 21 0.37 8.30 14.99
C PHE A 21 -0.56 7.82 16.13
N TYR A 22 -1.18 6.65 15.98
CA TYR A 22 -2.00 6.04 17.01
C TYR A 22 -1.23 5.86 18.32
N LEU A 23 -0.01 5.33 18.26
CA LEU A 23 0.84 5.12 19.45
C LEU A 23 1.19 6.42 20.18
N LEU A 24 1.51 7.46 19.42
CA LEU A 24 1.97 8.74 19.97
C LEU A 24 0.82 9.58 20.56
N VAL A 25 -0.33 9.60 19.89
CA VAL A 25 -1.42 10.53 20.19
C VAL A 25 -2.59 9.83 20.90
N MET A 26 -3.05 8.69 20.35
CA MET A 26 -4.33 8.10 20.72
C MET A 26 -4.24 7.08 21.87
N ARG A 27 -3.21 6.26 21.88
CA ARG A 27 -3.07 5.11 22.80
C ARG A 27 -3.19 5.47 24.27
N ARG A 28 -2.76 6.69 24.63
CA ARG A 28 -2.72 7.15 26.03
C ARG A 28 -3.99 7.90 26.47
N THR A 29 -4.98 8.05 25.62
CA THR A 29 -6.23 8.77 25.95
C THR A 29 -7.31 7.82 26.48
N THR A 30 -8.28 8.37 27.23
CA THR A 30 -9.43 7.61 27.74
C THR A 30 -10.64 7.66 26.78
N PHE A 31 -10.46 8.10 25.54
CA PHE A 31 -11.55 8.14 24.55
C PHE A 31 -11.68 6.79 23.82
N PHE A 32 -11.98 5.72 24.56
CA PHE A 32 -11.93 4.35 24.05
C PHE A 32 -12.79 4.13 22.80
N ARG A 33 -14.04 4.62 22.80
CA ARG A 33 -14.94 4.54 21.65
C ARG A 33 -14.39 5.26 20.41
N LEU A 34 -13.87 6.47 20.60
CA LEU A 34 -13.30 7.25 19.51
C LEU A 34 -12.05 6.56 18.94
N ASN A 35 -11.15 6.11 19.81
CA ASN A 35 -9.93 5.38 19.42
C ASN A 35 -10.26 4.11 18.65
N ARG A 36 -11.28 3.35 19.07
CA ARG A 36 -11.77 2.15 18.41
C ARG A 36 -12.27 2.45 16.99
N VAL A 37 -13.15 3.43 16.84
CA VAL A 37 -13.70 3.83 15.54
C VAL A 37 -12.61 4.33 14.61
N LEU A 38 -11.71 5.18 15.12
CA LEU A 38 -10.62 5.74 14.34
C LEU A 38 -9.58 4.69 13.93
N LEU A 39 -9.30 3.69 14.79
CA LEU A 39 -8.40 2.60 14.45
C LEU A 39 -8.95 1.76 13.30
N LEU A 40 -10.25 1.47 13.30
CA LEU A 40 -10.91 0.76 12.19
C LEU A 40 -10.99 1.63 10.94
N ALA A 41 -11.54 2.84 11.05
CA ALA A 41 -11.70 3.76 9.92
C ALA A 41 -10.35 4.16 9.30
N GLY A 42 -9.34 4.42 10.14
CA GLY A 42 -7.98 4.73 9.70
C GLY A 42 -7.32 3.57 8.95
N SER A 43 -7.55 2.33 9.38
CA SER A 43 -7.08 1.15 8.64
C SER A 43 -7.64 1.09 7.23
N TYR A 44 -8.94 1.34 7.05
CA TYR A 44 -9.59 1.39 5.74
C TYR A 44 -9.18 2.61 4.93
N LEU A 45 -9.03 3.77 5.58
CA LEU A 45 -8.51 4.97 4.92
C LEU A 45 -7.14 4.71 4.30
N CYS A 46 -6.25 4.02 5.00
CA CYS A 46 -4.93 3.64 4.49
C CYS A 46 -5.00 2.74 3.25
N LEU A 47 -6.08 1.97 3.05
CA LEU A 47 -6.32 1.19 1.84
C LEU A 47 -6.79 2.07 0.68
N VAL A 48 -7.55 3.13 0.96
CA VAL A 48 -8.12 4.01 -0.07
C VAL A 48 -7.09 5.04 -0.55
N LEU A 49 -6.25 5.56 0.34
CA LEU A 49 -5.27 6.61 0.03
C LEU A 49 -4.38 6.34 -1.20
N PRO A 50 -3.87 5.12 -1.44
CA PRO A 50 -3.04 4.86 -2.63
C PRO A 50 -3.77 5.00 -3.98
N PHE A 51 -5.11 4.96 -3.99
CA PHE A 51 -5.92 5.20 -5.21
C PHE A 51 -6.04 6.68 -5.56
N ILE A 52 -5.85 7.56 -4.56
CA ILE A 52 -5.92 9.00 -4.77
C ILE A 52 -4.60 9.45 -5.40
N ARG A 53 -4.63 9.69 -6.71
CA ARG A 53 -3.53 10.31 -7.44
C ARG A 53 -3.77 11.82 -7.42
N LEU A 54 -2.96 12.55 -6.67
CA LEU A 54 -2.91 13.99 -6.84
C LEU A 54 -2.26 14.23 -8.22
N ARG A 55 -3.04 14.72 -9.19
CA ARG A 55 -2.50 15.27 -10.43
C ARG A 55 -1.72 16.54 -10.05
N GLY A 56 -0.45 16.40 -9.73
CA GLY A 56 0.48 17.48 -9.95
C GLY A 56 0.55 17.68 -11.47
N GLU A 57 0.62 18.91 -11.93
CA GLU A 57 0.84 19.23 -13.34
C GLU A 57 1.88 18.25 -13.88
N THR A 58 1.46 17.50 -14.84
CA THR A 58 2.27 16.48 -15.49
C THR A 58 3.42 17.22 -16.16
N ALA A 59 4.62 17.11 -15.60
CA ALA A 59 5.76 17.01 -16.48
C ALA A 59 5.33 15.95 -17.51
N THR A 60 5.22 16.36 -18.76
CA THR A 60 4.85 15.52 -19.89
C THR A 60 5.59 14.20 -19.74
N VAL A 61 4.87 13.15 -19.31
CA VAL A 61 5.36 11.80 -19.42
C VAL A 61 5.42 11.59 -20.91
N VAL A 62 6.63 11.69 -21.45
CA VAL A 62 6.88 11.19 -22.80
C VAL A 62 6.50 9.71 -22.71
N GLU A 63 5.28 9.40 -23.14
CA GLU A 63 4.87 8.02 -23.32
C GLU A 63 5.81 7.44 -24.36
N VAL A 64 6.81 6.71 -23.89
CA VAL A 64 7.62 5.86 -24.74
C VAL A 64 6.66 4.76 -25.20
N TYR A 65 5.96 5.01 -26.29
CA TYR A 65 5.18 3.98 -26.95
C TYR A 65 6.13 2.80 -27.17
N GLY A 66 5.63 1.59 -26.89
CA GLY A 66 6.38 0.34 -26.98
C GLY A 66 6.86 0.05 -28.39
N LEU A 67 7.83 0.85 -28.83
CA LEU A 67 8.60 0.55 -30.02
C LEU A 67 9.39 -0.73 -29.73
N THR A 68 9.26 -1.68 -30.60
CA THR A 68 10.12 -2.88 -30.56
C THR A 68 11.56 -2.41 -30.47
N MET A 69 12.26 -2.86 -29.43
CA MET A 69 13.65 -2.47 -29.22
C MET A 69 14.47 -2.89 -30.44
N VAL A 70 15.04 -1.91 -31.11
CA VAL A 70 15.98 -2.18 -32.20
C VAL A 70 17.32 -2.49 -31.56
N ALA A 71 17.70 -3.78 -31.54
CA ALA A 71 19.04 -4.19 -31.18
C ALA A 71 19.96 -4.04 -32.40
N VAL A 72 20.89 -3.10 -32.34
CA VAL A 72 21.95 -2.96 -33.32
C VAL A 72 23.01 -4.06 -33.04
N GLY A 73 23.14 -5.01 -33.97
CA GLY A 73 24.15 -6.05 -33.93
C GLY A 73 23.69 -7.38 -33.33
N GLY A 74 23.19 -8.28 -34.13
CA GLY A 74 22.97 -9.70 -33.81
C GLY A 74 21.67 -10.23 -34.38
N GLU A 75 21.73 -11.30 -35.15
CA GLU A 75 20.58 -12.14 -35.46
C GLU A 75 19.94 -12.64 -34.14
N PRO A 76 18.63 -12.85 -34.09
CA PRO A 76 17.97 -13.42 -32.92
C PRO A 76 18.40 -14.89 -32.82
N THR A 77 19.57 -15.13 -32.23
CA THR A 77 19.86 -16.46 -31.71
C THR A 77 18.88 -16.74 -30.60
N GLY A 78 17.95 -17.65 -30.82
CA GLY A 78 16.92 -18.07 -29.89
C GLY A 78 17.49 -18.77 -28.65
N ALA A 79 18.39 -18.12 -27.94
CA ALA A 79 18.72 -18.44 -26.58
C ALA A 79 17.62 -17.85 -25.71
N SER A 80 16.58 -18.65 -25.44
CA SER A 80 15.64 -18.36 -24.38
C SER A 80 16.45 -18.28 -23.07
N SER A 81 16.89 -17.08 -22.70
CA SER A 81 17.41 -16.84 -21.38
C SER A 81 16.27 -17.18 -20.42
N PHE A 82 16.44 -18.26 -19.65
CA PHE A 82 15.51 -18.65 -18.59
C PHE A 82 15.47 -17.52 -17.56
N VAL A 83 14.57 -16.57 -17.74
CA VAL A 83 14.30 -15.54 -16.76
C VAL A 83 13.42 -16.18 -15.70
N PHE A 84 14.01 -16.45 -14.54
CA PHE A 84 13.27 -17.02 -13.42
C PHE A 84 12.03 -16.16 -13.12
N PRO A 85 10.82 -16.73 -13.10
CA PRO A 85 9.57 -15.99 -12.97
C PRO A 85 9.30 -15.56 -11.50
N TRP A 86 10.24 -14.82 -10.89
CA TRP A 86 10.20 -14.45 -9.48
C TRP A 86 8.93 -13.65 -9.10
N ARG A 87 8.34 -12.93 -10.07
CA ARG A 87 7.10 -12.15 -9.84
C ARG A 87 5.90 -13.04 -9.62
N GLU A 88 5.77 -14.09 -10.41
CA GLU A 88 4.73 -15.11 -10.32
C GLU A 88 4.89 -15.90 -9.03
N VAL A 89 6.12 -16.23 -8.65
CA VAL A 89 6.43 -16.90 -7.40
C VAL A 89 6.05 -16.05 -6.20
N LEU A 90 6.38 -14.75 -6.19
CA LEU A 90 5.98 -13.84 -5.11
C LEU A 90 4.45 -13.70 -5.01
N LEU A 91 3.75 -13.62 -6.13
CA LEU A 91 2.28 -13.58 -6.13
C LEU A 91 1.68 -14.88 -5.60
N ALA A 92 2.22 -16.03 -6.02
CA ALA A 92 1.77 -17.33 -5.54
C ALA A 92 2.00 -17.48 -4.02
N LEU A 93 3.16 -17.08 -3.51
CA LEU A 93 3.45 -17.04 -2.07
C LEU A 93 2.50 -16.12 -1.31
N TYR A 94 2.21 -14.93 -1.87
CA TYR A 94 1.27 -13.99 -1.26
C TYR A 94 -0.13 -14.59 -1.18
N ILE A 95 -0.63 -15.19 -2.25
CA ILE A 95 -1.95 -15.85 -2.28
C ILE A 95 -1.99 -17.03 -1.32
N ALA A 96 -0.95 -17.89 -1.32
CA ALA A 96 -0.86 -19.03 -0.42
C ALA A 96 -0.94 -18.61 1.05
N GLY A 97 -0.19 -17.57 1.46
CA GLY A 97 -0.24 -17.03 2.81
C GLY A 97 -1.60 -16.44 3.18
N ALA A 98 -2.28 -15.74 2.25
CA ALA A 98 -3.63 -15.24 2.47
C ALA A 98 -4.63 -16.40 2.65
N VAL A 99 -4.53 -17.46 1.84
CA VAL A 99 -5.37 -18.66 1.95
C VAL A 99 -5.13 -19.37 3.29
N VAL A 100 -3.87 -19.57 3.68
CA VAL A 100 -3.53 -20.17 4.99
C VAL A 100 -4.14 -19.35 6.12
N THR A 101 -3.99 -18.03 6.09
CA THR A 101 -4.56 -17.14 7.10
C THR A 101 -6.10 -17.25 7.14
N ALA A 102 -6.76 -17.27 5.99
CA ALA A 102 -8.22 -17.44 5.89
C ALA A 102 -8.67 -18.78 6.48
N VAL A 103 -7.96 -19.86 6.17
CA VAL A 103 -8.23 -21.19 6.72
C VAL A 103 -8.07 -21.22 8.24
N LEU A 104 -7.02 -20.61 8.78
CA LEU A 104 -6.81 -20.52 10.23
C LEU A 104 -7.95 -19.75 10.93
N PHE A 105 -8.42 -18.64 10.33
CA PHE A 105 -9.59 -17.93 10.85
C PHE A 105 -10.86 -18.80 10.77
N LEU A 106 -11.10 -19.47 9.66
CA LEU A 106 -12.26 -20.35 9.51
C LEU A 106 -12.26 -21.50 10.52
N VAL A 107 -11.12 -22.13 10.75
CA VAL A 107 -10.94 -23.16 11.78
C VAL A 107 -11.22 -22.59 13.17
N SER A 108 -10.73 -21.39 13.47
CA SER A 108 -10.97 -20.70 14.75
C SER A 108 -12.47 -20.42 14.96
N PHE A 109 -13.15 -19.89 13.93
CA PHE A 109 -14.61 -19.66 13.98
C PHE A 109 -15.40 -20.95 14.15
N ARG A 110 -15.01 -22.02 13.46
CA ARG A 110 -15.65 -23.32 13.60
C ARG A 110 -15.47 -23.93 15.00
N LYS A 111 -14.24 -23.79 15.59
CA LYS A 111 -13.96 -24.23 16.97
C LYS A 111 -14.83 -23.46 17.96
N MET A 112 -14.88 -22.14 17.85
CA MET A 112 -15.72 -21.29 18.68
C MET A 112 -17.20 -21.63 18.53
N GLY A 113 -17.70 -21.81 17.31
CA GLY A 113 -19.08 -22.18 17.05
C GLY A 113 -19.45 -23.56 17.61
N ARG A 114 -18.50 -24.52 17.62
CA ARG A 114 -18.70 -25.82 18.28
C ARG A 114 -18.81 -25.67 19.80
N LEU A 115 -17.92 -24.87 20.39
CA LEU A 115 -17.94 -24.61 21.83
C LEU A 115 -19.24 -23.93 22.28
N ILE A 116 -19.74 -22.96 21.52
CA ILE A 116 -21.05 -22.31 21.79
C ILE A 116 -22.22 -23.29 21.72
N ARG A 117 -22.12 -24.31 20.86
CA ARG A 117 -23.21 -25.32 20.70
C ARG A 117 -23.14 -26.45 21.74
N SER A 118 -21.99 -26.66 22.40
CA SER A 118 -21.82 -27.76 23.37
C SER A 118 -22.36 -27.44 24.77
N GLY A 119 -22.66 -26.16 25.08
CA GLY A 119 -23.17 -25.75 26.38
C GLY A 119 -24.69 -25.65 26.45
N GLU A 120 -25.19 -25.57 27.68
CA GLU A 120 -26.60 -25.32 27.98
C GLU A 120 -26.93 -23.84 27.67
N ALA A 121 -27.90 -23.60 26.81
CA ALA A 121 -28.26 -22.26 26.37
C ALA A 121 -29.50 -21.76 27.12
N VAL A 122 -29.35 -20.62 27.79
CA VAL A 122 -30.42 -19.90 28.48
C VAL A 122 -30.57 -18.52 27.86
N SER A 123 -31.81 -18.05 27.71
CA SER A 123 -32.05 -16.67 27.25
C SER A 123 -32.10 -15.74 28.47
N GLN A 124 -31.17 -14.79 28.56
CA GLN A 124 -31.11 -13.81 29.65
C GLN A 124 -30.76 -12.44 29.08
N ASP A 125 -31.43 -11.38 29.54
CA ASP A 125 -31.21 -9.98 29.17
C ASP A 125 -31.17 -9.72 27.64
N GLY A 126 -32.00 -10.46 26.87
CA GLY A 126 -32.04 -10.36 25.41
C GLY A 126 -30.83 -10.93 24.68
N CYS A 127 -29.96 -11.64 25.39
CA CYS A 127 -28.77 -12.34 24.90
C CYS A 127 -28.88 -13.84 25.15
N ARG A 128 -28.10 -14.62 24.41
CA ARG A 128 -27.95 -16.06 24.61
C ARG A 128 -26.82 -16.30 25.60
N LEU A 129 -27.13 -16.72 26.80
CA LEU A 129 -26.16 -17.18 27.79
C LEU A 129 -25.93 -18.68 27.58
N VAL A 130 -24.68 -19.10 27.42
CA VAL A 130 -24.28 -20.50 27.28
C VAL A 130 -23.43 -20.88 28.47
N LEU A 131 -23.93 -21.80 29.26
CA LEU A 131 -23.25 -22.34 30.42
C LEU A 131 -22.46 -23.59 30.04
N LEU A 132 -21.19 -23.61 30.43
CA LEU A 132 -20.28 -24.73 30.19
C LEU A 132 -19.74 -25.32 31.49
N GLU A 133 -19.62 -26.64 31.48
CA GLU A 133 -18.88 -27.41 32.49
C GLU A 133 -17.86 -28.28 31.72
N PRO A 134 -16.58 -28.30 32.08
CA PRO A 134 -15.88 -27.72 33.23
C PRO A 134 -15.59 -26.21 33.05
N VAL A 135 -14.92 -25.59 34.05
CA VAL A 135 -14.58 -24.17 34.08
C VAL A 135 -13.80 -23.76 32.84
N VAL A 136 -14.42 -22.90 32.01
CA VAL A 136 -13.86 -22.35 30.79
C VAL A 136 -13.72 -20.83 30.99
N PRO A 137 -12.68 -20.18 30.47
CA PRO A 137 -12.59 -18.72 30.49
C PRO A 137 -13.85 -18.11 29.86
N SER A 138 -14.44 -17.12 30.55
CA SER A 138 -15.61 -16.42 30.04
C SER A 138 -15.26 -15.65 28.77
N PHE A 139 -16.16 -15.63 27.81
CA PHE A 139 -16.02 -14.80 26.60
C PHE A 139 -17.39 -14.50 25.99
N SER A 140 -17.44 -13.46 25.17
CA SER A 140 -18.63 -13.09 24.42
C SER A 140 -18.37 -13.09 22.92
N TRP A 141 -19.38 -13.51 22.13
CA TRP A 141 -19.34 -13.45 20.67
C TRP A 141 -20.71 -13.15 20.09
N GLY A 142 -20.79 -12.05 19.32
CA GLY A 142 -22.05 -11.57 18.76
C GLY A 142 -23.04 -11.21 19.85
N ARG A 143 -24.12 -11.94 19.97
CA ARG A 143 -25.15 -11.80 21.03
C ARG A 143 -25.12 -12.98 22.03
N THR A 144 -24.00 -13.68 22.10
CA THR A 144 -23.85 -14.85 22.97
C THR A 144 -22.76 -14.58 23.99
N VAL A 145 -23.04 -14.83 25.26
CA VAL A 145 -22.09 -14.88 26.37
C VAL A 145 -21.85 -16.34 26.73
N VAL A 146 -20.61 -16.74 26.86
CA VAL A 146 -20.21 -18.08 27.26
C VAL A 146 -19.45 -17.98 28.56
N MET A 147 -19.87 -18.70 29.60
CA MET A 147 -19.19 -18.71 30.88
C MET A 147 -19.49 -20.00 31.66
N SER A 148 -18.73 -20.23 32.75
CA SER A 148 -19.02 -21.33 33.62
C SER A 148 -20.18 -20.99 34.57
N ARG A 149 -20.96 -22.01 35.00
CA ARG A 149 -22.02 -21.83 36.03
C ARG A 149 -21.44 -21.22 37.31
N LYS A 150 -20.27 -21.68 37.73
CA LYS A 150 -19.54 -21.16 38.91
C LYS A 150 -19.23 -19.66 38.80
N ASP A 151 -18.73 -19.21 37.63
CA ASP A 151 -18.44 -17.78 37.44
C ASP A 151 -19.73 -16.92 37.47
N LEU A 152 -20.84 -17.44 36.95
CA LEU A 152 -22.11 -16.73 36.99
C LEU A 152 -22.60 -16.51 38.45
N GLU A 153 -22.48 -17.51 39.29
CA GLU A 153 -22.98 -17.48 40.66
C GLU A 153 -22.04 -16.71 41.62
N GLU A 154 -20.71 -16.93 41.50
CA GLU A 154 -19.74 -16.34 42.39
C GLU A 154 -19.26 -14.93 41.97
N ASN A 155 -19.30 -14.62 40.68
CA ASN A 155 -18.67 -13.43 40.14
C ASN A 155 -19.57 -12.66 39.15
N PRO A 156 -20.69 -12.05 39.61
CA PRO A 156 -21.65 -11.36 38.69
C PRO A 156 -21.02 -10.21 37.89
N ALA A 157 -19.94 -9.60 38.42
CA ALA A 157 -19.21 -8.55 37.67
C ALA A 157 -18.57 -9.06 36.39
N ILE A 158 -18.25 -10.37 36.31
CA ILE A 158 -17.74 -10.97 35.06
C ILE A 158 -18.85 -11.04 34.01
N TYR A 159 -20.06 -11.45 34.43
CA TYR A 159 -21.22 -11.43 33.51
C TYR A 159 -21.49 -10.02 32.98
N THR A 160 -21.48 -9.01 33.87
CA THR A 160 -21.64 -7.61 33.44
C THR A 160 -20.56 -7.19 32.44
N HIS A 161 -19.30 -7.60 32.66
CA HIS A 161 -18.21 -7.32 31.71
C HIS A 161 -18.45 -7.95 30.33
N GLU A 162 -18.82 -9.23 30.27
CA GLU A 162 -19.13 -9.92 29.01
C GLU A 162 -20.35 -9.29 28.29
N MET A 163 -21.35 -8.84 29.08
CA MET A 163 -22.50 -8.11 28.54
C MET A 163 -22.10 -6.76 27.92
N MET A 164 -21.07 -6.07 28.45
CA MET A 164 -20.55 -4.85 27.82
C MET A 164 -19.96 -5.14 26.43
N HIS A 165 -19.24 -6.25 26.26
CA HIS A 165 -18.77 -6.66 24.93
C HIS A 165 -19.93 -6.88 23.95
N VAL A 166 -21.03 -7.46 24.39
CA VAL A 166 -22.23 -7.65 23.58
C VAL A 166 -22.91 -6.31 23.27
N LYS A 167 -23.16 -5.47 24.28
CA LYS A 167 -23.78 -4.13 24.15
C LYS A 167 -22.97 -3.25 23.18
N CYS A 168 -21.63 -3.25 23.30
CA CYS A 168 -20.74 -2.46 22.44
C CYS A 168 -20.45 -3.13 21.09
N ARG A 169 -20.93 -4.34 20.83
CA ARG A 169 -20.76 -5.10 19.58
C ARG A 169 -19.28 -5.33 19.20
N HIS A 170 -18.40 -5.56 20.16
CA HIS A 170 -16.95 -5.72 19.97
C HIS A 170 -16.60 -6.83 18.95
N SER A 171 -17.43 -7.88 18.82
CA SER A 171 -17.23 -8.95 17.84
C SER A 171 -17.30 -8.46 16.39
N LEU A 172 -18.13 -7.44 16.11
CA LEU A 172 -18.24 -6.86 14.75
C LEU A 172 -16.95 -6.18 14.34
N ASP A 173 -16.24 -5.51 15.25
CA ASP A 173 -14.98 -4.85 14.93
C ASP A 173 -13.91 -5.82 14.47
N LEU A 174 -13.88 -7.01 15.10
CA LEU A 174 -12.94 -8.06 14.71
C LEU A 174 -13.27 -8.62 13.32
N ILE A 175 -14.56 -8.70 12.98
CA ILE A 175 -15.02 -9.08 11.64
C ILE A 175 -14.69 -7.98 10.63
N VAL A 176 -14.93 -6.72 10.99
CA VAL A 176 -14.60 -5.57 10.14
C VAL A 176 -13.09 -5.49 9.88
N LEU A 177 -12.23 -5.79 10.86
CA LEU A 177 -10.79 -5.78 10.68
C LEU A 177 -10.26 -6.97 9.85
N LEU A 178 -11.04 -8.07 9.72
CA LEU A 178 -10.62 -9.31 9.06
C LEU A 178 -10.14 -9.12 7.61
N PRO A 179 -10.82 -8.36 6.72
CA PRO A 179 -10.35 -8.13 5.36
C PRO A 179 -8.95 -7.46 5.33
N VAL A 180 -8.70 -6.49 6.23
CA VAL A 180 -7.39 -5.84 6.35
C VAL A 180 -6.32 -6.85 6.75
N GLN A 181 -6.64 -7.77 7.68
CA GLN A 181 -5.71 -8.82 8.10
C GLN A 181 -5.43 -9.85 7.00
N LEU A 182 -6.43 -10.19 6.18
CA LEU A 182 -6.24 -11.10 5.05
C LEU A 182 -5.40 -10.46 3.95
N LEU A 183 -5.60 -9.17 3.68
CA LEU A 183 -4.83 -8.44 2.67
C LEU A 183 -3.38 -8.18 3.12
N PHE A 184 -3.15 -7.93 4.40
CA PHE A 184 -1.84 -7.64 4.98
C PHE A 184 -1.38 -8.73 5.97
N TRP A 185 -1.67 -10.00 5.68
CA TRP A 185 -1.34 -11.13 6.55
C TRP A 185 0.16 -11.20 6.91
N TRP A 186 1.02 -10.75 5.98
CA TRP A 186 2.48 -10.70 6.12
C TRP A 186 2.99 -9.50 6.94
N ASN A 187 2.15 -8.49 7.18
CA ASN A 187 2.53 -7.26 7.88
C ASN A 187 2.28 -7.40 9.39
N PRO A 188 3.32 -7.42 10.25
CA PRO A 188 3.16 -7.58 11.68
C PRO A 188 2.34 -6.46 12.34
N LEU A 189 2.35 -5.24 11.77
CA LEU A 189 1.62 -4.10 12.31
C LEU A 189 0.12 -4.35 12.38
N VAL A 190 -0.46 -5.03 11.39
CA VAL A 190 -1.90 -5.34 11.38
C VAL A 190 -2.27 -6.29 12.51
N TRP A 191 -1.39 -7.23 12.86
CA TRP A 191 -1.58 -8.13 13.99
C TRP A 191 -1.45 -7.40 15.33
N ILE A 192 -0.52 -6.44 15.44
CA ILE A 192 -0.38 -5.59 16.62
C ILE A 192 -1.61 -4.67 16.75
N MET A 193 -2.08 -4.05 15.66
CA MET A 193 -3.32 -3.25 15.64
C MET A 193 -4.54 -4.05 16.11
N ARG A 194 -4.65 -5.32 15.74
CA ARG A 194 -5.69 -6.21 16.27
C ARG A 194 -5.58 -6.39 17.78
N GLN A 195 -4.36 -6.50 18.32
CA GLN A 195 -4.15 -6.62 19.77
C GLN A 195 -4.52 -5.32 20.49
N GLU A 196 -4.16 -4.16 19.92
CA GLU A 196 -4.56 -2.85 20.47
C GLU A 196 -6.08 -2.67 20.43
N LEU A 197 -6.74 -3.08 19.33
CA LEU A 197 -8.20 -3.05 19.23
C LEU A 197 -8.87 -3.90 20.34
N ARG A 198 -8.36 -5.11 20.55
CA ARG A 198 -8.84 -5.95 21.66
C ARG A 198 -8.63 -5.29 23.03
N LEU A 199 -7.49 -4.64 23.22
CA LEU A 199 -7.19 -3.94 24.47
C LEU A 199 -8.15 -2.74 24.68
N LEU A 200 -8.51 -2.02 23.62
CA LEU A 200 -9.54 -0.99 23.65
C LEU A 200 -10.92 -1.55 24.02
N HIS A 201 -11.26 -2.74 23.51
CA HIS A 201 -12.49 -3.43 23.89
C HIS A 201 -12.54 -3.74 25.39
N GLU A 202 -11.40 -4.20 25.95
CA GLU A 202 -11.30 -4.45 27.41
C GLU A 202 -11.49 -3.15 28.21
N TYR A 203 -10.85 -2.04 27.78
CA TYR A 203 -10.99 -0.75 28.46
C TYR A 203 -12.42 -0.22 28.42
N GLU A 204 -13.11 -0.34 27.26
CA GLU A 204 -14.50 0.10 27.11
C GLU A 204 -15.44 -0.78 27.93
N ALA A 205 -15.20 -2.10 28.02
CA ALA A 205 -15.98 -3.00 28.85
C ALA A 205 -15.77 -2.74 30.34
N ASP A 206 -14.52 -2.53 30.78
CA ASP A 206 -14.17 -2.19 32.16
C ASP A 206 -14.82 -0.86 32.59
N GLU A 207 -14.75 0.17 31.72
CA GLU A 207 -15.44 1.44 31.95
C GLU A 207 -16.97 1.25 32.09
N GLY A 208 -17.54 0.35 31.26
CA GLY A 208 -18.96 0.01 31.34
C GLY A 208 -19.35 -0.64 32.67
N VAL A 209 -18.54 -1.59 33.16
CA VAL A 209 -18.75 -2.25 34.47
C VAL A 209 -18.78 -1.24 35.62
N ILE A 210 -17.82 -0.29 35.60
CA ILE A 210 -17.74 0.76 36.64
C ILE A 210 -18.95 1.70 36.53
N LYS A 211 -19.39 2.05 35.34
CA LYS A 211 -20.58 2.89 35.13
C LYS A 211 -21.89 2.24 35.55
N GLU A 212 -22.01 0.93 35.55
CA GLU A 212 -23.15 0.19 36.08
C GLU A 212 -23.14 0.16 37.63
N GLY A 213 -22.17 0.83 38.29
CA GLY A 213 -22.13 1.00 39.75
C GLY A 213 -21.31 -0.05 40.50
N ILE A 214 -20.58 -0.90 39.80
CA ILE A 214 -19.68 -1.88 40.44
C ILE A 214 -18.44 -1.13 40.97
N ASP A 215 -18.09 -1.35 42.24
CA ASP A 215 -16.91 -0.73 42.85
C ASP A 215 -15.63 -1.11 42.13
N ALA A 216 -14.89 -0.08 41.67
CA ALA A 216 -13.70 -0.25 40.88
C ALA A 216 -12.60 -1.06 41.56
N THR A 217 -12.41 -0.88 42.88
CA THR A 217 -11.38 -1.56 43.65
C THR A 217 -11.69 -3.05 43.79
N ARG A 218 -12.96 -3.38 44.09
CA ARG A 218 -13.43 -4.77 44.16
C ARG A 218 -13.31 -5.46 42.82
N TYR A 219 -13.66 -4.76 41.73
CA TYR A 219 -13.55 -5.29 40.38
C TYR A 219 -12.10 -5.52 39.95
N GLN A 220 -11.18 -4.59 40.23
CA GLN A 220 -9.75 -4.77 39.97
C GLN A 220 -9.19 -5.98 40.76
N LEU A 221 -9.56 -6.13 42.06
CA LEU A 221 -9.13 -7.26 42.85
C LEU A 221 -9.64 -8.61 42.30
N LEU A 222 -10.90 -8.63 41.81
CA LEU A 222 -11.48 -9.80 41.15
C LEU A 222 -10.68 -10.19 39.90
N LEU A 223 -10.32 -9.23 39.03
CA LEU A 223 -9.50 -9.48 37.85
C LEU A 223 -8.11 -10.04 38.22
N VAL A 224 -7.48 -9.49 39.26
CA VAL A 224 -6.17 -9.99 39.76
C VAL A 224 -6.31 -11.40 40.29
N ARG A 225 -7.34 -11.68 41.12
CA ARG A 225 -7.59 -13.02 41.71
C ARG A 225 -7.81 -14.05 40.61
N LYS A 226 -8.60 -13.72 39.59
CA LYS A 226 -8.85 -14.60 38.43
C LYS A 226 -7.58 -14.89 37.67
N ALA A 227 -6.77 -13.87 37.36
CA ALA A 227 -5.50 -14.03 36.65
C ALA A 227 -4.47 -14.87 37.41
N VAL A 228 -4.45 -14.82 38.76
CA VAL A 228 -3.58 -15.64 39.61
C VAL A 228 -4.08 -17.09 39.68
N GLY A 229 -5.41 -17.28 39.76
CA GLY A 229 -6.02 -18.62 39.87
C GLY A 229 -5.92 -19.45 38.57
N GLU A 230 -5.82 -18.79 37.41
CA GLU A 230 -5.66 -19.45 36.12
C GLU A 230 -4.20 -19.81 35.77
N GLN A 231 -3.23 -19.46 36.62
CA GLN A 231 -1.80 -19.72 36.41
C GLN A 231 -1.38 -21.14 36.77
N SER A 232 -1.77 -22.10 35.94
CA SER A 232 -1.10 -23.39 35.84
C SER A 232 -0.21 -23.40 34.60
N PHE A 233 1.10 -23.14 34.81
CA PHE A 233 2.17 -23.44 33.85
C PHE A 233 2.00 -22.96 32.39
N SER A 234 2.25 -21.67 32.11
CA SER A 234 2.49 -21.25 30.72
C SER A 234 3.58 -20.19 30.60
N MET A 235 4.57 -20.43 29.73
CA MET A 235 5.57 -19.42 29.34
C MET A 235 4.95 -18.17 28.65
N ALA A 236 3.65 -18.21 28.31
CA ALA A 236 2.87 -17.09 27.78
C ALA A 236 2.41 -16.08 28.86
N SER A 237 2.69 -16.32 30.14
CA SER A 237 2.22 -15.51 31.27
C SER A 237 2.67 -14.05 31.22
N GLY A 238 3.85 -13.75 30.68
CA GLY A 238 4.38 -12.39 30.62
C GLY A 238 3.52 -11.40 29.83
N PHE A 239 2.89 -11.84 28.76
CA PHE A 239 1.99 -10.99 27.96
C PHE A 239 0.63 -10.77 28.61
N GLN A 240 0.11 -11.74 29.36
CA GLN A 240 -1.15 -11.61 30.10
C GLN A 240 -1.02 -10.63 31.24
N HIS A 241 0.08 -10.67 31.99
CA HIS A 241 0.37 -9.70 33.06
C HIS A 241 0.42 -8.26 32.57
N THR A 242 1.02 -8.03 31.40
CA THR A 242 1.09 -6.67 30.81
C THR A 242 -0.29 -6.15 30.44
N LYS A 243 -1.18 -6.99 29.90
CA LYS A 243 -2.55 -6.60 29.54
C LYS A 243 -3.37 -6.27 30.81
N LEU A 244 -3.32 -7.11 31.84
CA LEU A 244 -4.01 -6.86 33.10
C LEU A 244 -3.51 -5.57 33.75
N LYS A 245 -2.19 -5.38 33.85
CA LYS A 245 -1.59 -4.13 34.36
C LYS A 245 -2.11 -2.90 33.63
N ASN A 246 -2.19 -2.96 32.30
CA ASN A 246 -2.70 -1.84 31.49
C ASN A 246 -4.21 -1.58 31.75
N ARG A 247 -5.03 -2.62 31.92
CA ARG A 247 -6.46 -2.49 32.30
C ARG A 247 -6.60 -1.78 33.65
N ILE A 248 -5.91 -2.25 34.66
CA ILE A 248 -5.94 -1.66 36.02
C ILE A 248 -5.49 -0.19 35.99
N ALA A 249 -4.37 0.10 35.30
CA ALA A 249 -3.86 1.46 35.15
C ALA A 249 -4.84 2.38 34.41
N MET A 250 -5.58 1.86 33.41
CA MET A 250 -6.55 2.65 32.64
C MET A 250 -7.84 2.90 33.42
N MET A 251 -8.31 1.95 34.23
CA MET A 251 -9.45 2.15 35.12
C MET A 251 -9.19 3.25 36.18
N SER A 252 -7.95 3.35 36.67
CA SER A 252 -7.54 4.36 37.68
C SER A 252 -7.19 5.72 37.07
N LYS A 253 -7.20 5.83 35.72
CA LYS A 253 -6.78 7.05 35.03
C LYS A 253 -7.90 8.10 35.02
N PRO A 254 -7.60 9.38 35.31
CA PRO A 254 -8.58 10.46 35.13
C PRO A 254 -8.99 10.60 33.68
N VAL A 255 -10.24 11.02 33.46
CA VAL A 255 -10.79 11.24 32.11
C VAL A 255 -9.95 12.28 31.38
N SER A 256 -9.54 11.95 30.17
CA SER A 256 -8.75 12.84 29.32
C SER A 256 -9.52 14.13 28.99
N SER A 257 -8.82 15.28 28.99
CA SER A 257 -9.42 16.57 28.64
C SER A 257 -10.07 16.54 27.26
N GLY A 258 -11.26 17.14 27.14
CA GLY A 258 -11.98 17.25 25.87
C GLY A 258 -11.18 17.93 24.74
N TRP A 259 -10.28 18.84 25.11
CA TRP A 259 -9.34 19.48 24.18
C TRP A 259 -8.44 18.49 23.44
N MET A 260 -8.06 17.39 24.06
CA MET A 260 -7.24 16.35 23.42
C MET A 260 -7.92 15.69 22.21
N ARG A 261 -9.24 15.83 22.02
CA ARG A 261 -9.91 15.35 20.81
C ARG A 261 -9.44 16.09 19.56
N TRP A 262 -9.04 17.35 19.67
CA TRP A 262 -8.52 18.11 18.54
C TRP A 262 -7.18 17.61 18.03
N SER A 263 -6.37 16.95 18.90
CA SER A 263 -5.11 16.35 18.47
C SER A 263 -5.29 15.25 17.42
N TYR A 264 -6.47 14.63 17.34
CA TYR A 264 -6.77 13.64 16.31
C TYR A 264 -6.85 14.22 14.90
N LEU A 265 -7.20 15.52 14.78
CA LEU A 265 -7.19 16.21 13.49
C LEU A 265 -5.79 16.34 12.90
N ALA A 266 -4.74 16.24 13.72
CA ALA A 266 -3.35 16.24 13.25
C ALA A 266 -3.03 15.03 12.34
N LEU A 267 -3.85 13.97 12.35
CA LEU A 267 -3.74 12.86 11.42
C LEU A 267 -3.92 13.31 9.96
N ILE A 268 -4.82 14.28 9.71
CA ILE A 268 -5.13 14.74 8.35
C ILE A 268 -3.90 15.37 7.68
N PRO A 269 -3.24 16.41 8.25
CA PRO A 269 -2.07 17.00 7.63
C PRO A 269 -0.89 16.01 7.55
N VAL A 270 -0.74 15.09 8.51
CA VAL A 270 0.31 14.06 8.47
C VAL A 270 0.12 13.13 7.26
N LEU A 271 -1.10 12.62 7.05
CA LEU A 271 -1.40 11.76 5.90
C LEU A 271 -1.32 12.55 4.57
N ALA A 272 -1.79 13.81 4.56
CA ALA A 272 -1.71 14.67 3.39
C ALA A 272 -0.26 14.99 3.00
N ALA A 273 0.59 15.36 3.96
CA ALA A 273 2.02 15.60 3.73
C ALA A 273 2.72 14.36 3.19
N PHE A 274 2.41 13.19 3.74
CA PHE A 274 2.96 11.92 3.27
C PHE A 274 2.46 11.57 1.86
N MET A 275 1.18 11.78 1.58
CA MET A 275 0.62 11.63 0.22
C MET A 275 1.33 12.54 -0.78
N PHE A 276 1.54 13.81 -0.41
CA PHE A 276 2.26 14.77 -1.24
C PHE A 276 3.70 14.33 -1.48
N ALA A 277 4.42 13.91 -0.44
CA ALA A 277 5.79 13.41 -0.54
C ALA A 277 5.91 12.17 -1.45
N CYS A 278 4.95 11.23 -1.36
CA CYS A 278 4.93 10.02 -2.19
C CYS A 278 4.52 10.28 -3.65
N ASN A 279 3.77 11.34 -3.91
CA ASN A 279 3.29 11.69 -5.26
C ASN A 279 4.14 12.78 -5.93
N ASN A 280 5.12 13.39 -5.23
CA ASN A 280 5.96 14.44 -5.79
C ASN A 280 7.06 13.83 -6.67
N PRO A 281 7.10 14.14 -7.98
CA PRO A 281 8.11 13.62 -8.91
C PRO A 281 9.54 14.08 -8.58
N ARG A 282 9.71 15.16 -7.79
CA ARG A 282 11.04 15.68 -7.41
C ARG A 282 11.89 14.70 -6.60
N ASN A 283 11.29 13.81 -5.82
CA ASN A 283 12.04 12.80 -5.03
C ASN A 283 12.59 11.63 -5.89
N LYS A 284 12.22 11.53 -7.16
CA LYS A 284 12.84 10.56 -8.09
C LYS A 284 14.14 11.05 -8.71
N LYS A 285 14.48 12.35 -8.55
CA LYS A 285 15.67 12.98 -9.14
C LYS A 285 16.84 13.20 -8.19
N ALA A 286 16.77 12.76 -6.94
CA ALA A 286 17.85 12.93 -5.95
C ALA A 286 18.96 11.87 -6.05
N VAL A 287 18.99 11.07 -7.12
CA VAL A 287 20.13 10.23 -7.47
C VAL A 287 20.50 10.60 -8.90
N GLU A 288 21.59 11.36 -9.02
CA GLU A 288 22.30 11.77 -10.23
C GLU A 288 21.66 12.91 -11.06
N GLU A 289 22.08 14.12 -10.77
CA GLU A 289 22.25 15.18 -11.77
C GLU A 289 23.62 15.85 -11.61
N PRO A 290 24.49 15.81 -12.63
CA PRO A 290 25.47 16.88 -12.80
C PRO A 290 24.78 18.05 -13.54
N ALA A 291 24.97 19.22 -12.98
CA ALA A 291 24.53 20.49 -13.54
C ALA A 291 25.10 20.71 -14.95
N ALA A 292 24.20 20.97 -15.90
CA ALA A 292 24.46 21.82 -17.07
C ALA A 292 23.15 21.91 -17.91
N GLN A 293 22.62 23.04 -18.01
CA GLN A 293 22.41 23.93 -19.15
C GLN A 293 21.07 24.67 -19.06
N GLU A 294 21.15 25.87 -18.47
CA GLU A 294 20.42 27.03 -18.99
C GLU A 294 21.17 27.50 -20.24
N ALA A 295 20.55 27.47 -21.37
CA ALA A 295 20.62 28.51 -22.39
C ALA A 295 19.92 28.05 -23.68
N VAL A 296 19.20 29.01 -24.25
CA VAL A 296 18.61 29.08 -25.58
C VAL A 296 17.13 28.72 -25.67
N ALA A 297 16.31 29.67 -25.22
CA ALA A 297 14.98 29.87 -25.77
C ALA A 297 15.12 30.87 -26.96
N ALA A 298 14.97 30.36 -28.18
CA ALA A 298 14.71 31.17 -29.35
C ALA A 298 13.60 30.51 -30.14
N GLU A 299 12.50 31.23 -30.30
CA GLU A 299 11.36 31.08 -31.21
C GLU A 299 11.30 29.77 -32.02
N ALA A 300 10.58 28.77 -31.46
CA ALA A 300 10.09 27.64 -32.23
C ALA A 300 8.56 27.64 -32.11
N GLU A 301 7.88 27.54 -33.27
CA GLU A 301 6.43 27.26 -33.32
C GLU A 301 6.11 26.13 -32.32
N GLU A 302 5.10 26.32 -31.47
CA GLU A 302 4.71 25.34 -30.45
C GLU A 302 4.44 23.96 -31.06
N ALA A 303 5.38 23.04 -30.91
CA ALA A 303 5.23 21.66 -31.37
C ALA A 303 4.19 20.95 -30.52
N VAL A 304 3.18 20.36 -31.15
CA VAL A 304 2.10 19.64 -30.46
C VAL A 304 2.61 18.28 -29.99
N PRO A 305 2.28 17.86 -28.72
CA PRO A 305 2.61 16.53 -28.26
C PRO A 305 1.96 15.44 -29.11
N PHE A 306 2.67 14.33 -29.34
CA PHE A 306 2.21 13.19 -30.13
C PHE A 306 0.87 12.58 -29.68
N SER A 307 0.48 12.78 -28.39
CA SER A 307 -0.79 12.32 -27.81
C SER A 307 -2.03 13.05 -28.33
N ASP A 308 -1.87 14.27 -28.80
CA ASP A 308 -3.00 15.19 -29.10
C ASP A 308 -3.28 15.30 -30.64
N ILE A 309 -2.73 14.37 -31.39
CA ILE A 309 -2.79 14.35 -32.86
C ILE A 309 -3.76 13.29 -33.33
N GLU A 310 -4.71 13.68 -34.19
CA GLU A 310 -5.73 12.77 -34.73
C GLU A 310 -5.15 11.83 -35.77
N ARG A 311 -4.22 12.34 -36.61
CA ARG A 311 -3.52 11.56 -37.61
C ARG A 311 -2.02 11.59 -37.39
N LYS A 312 -1.47 10.47 -36.94
CA LYS A 312 -0.06 10.32 -36.53
C LYS A 312 0.89 10.42 -37.75
N PRO A 313 2.10 11.01 -37.59
CA PRO A 313 3.11 11.00 -38.63
C PRO A 313 3.55 9.56 -38.94
N THR A 314 3.83 9.28 -40.23
CA THR A 314 4.26 7.96 -40.69
C THR A 314 5.59 8.04 -41.42
N PHE A 315 6.45 7.02 -41.21
CA PHE A 315 7.75 6.92 -41.88
C PHE A 315 7.65 6.02 -43.12
N ALA A 316 7.91 6.55 -44.31
CA ALA A 316 7.85 5.81 -45.58
C ALA A 316 6.56 4.99 -45.75
N GLY A 317 5.41 5.48 -45.28
CA GLY A 317 4.12 4.76 -45.31
C GLY A 317 3.94 3.67 -44.27
N GLY A 318 4.93 3.46 -43.40
CA GLY A 318 4.89 2.52 -42.24
C GLY A 318 4.73 3.23 -40.91
N ASP A 319 4.80 2.45 -39.85
CA ASP A 319 4.72 2.93 -38.48
C ASP A 319 6.09 3.35 -37.88
N ALA A 320 6.11 3.75 -36.62
CA ALA A 320 7.33 4.08 -35.90
C ALA A 320 8.34 2.92 -35.81
N ASN A 321 7.91 1.66 -35.96
CA ASN A 321 8.79 0.50 -35.99
C ASN A 321 9.59 0.44 -37.29
N SER A 322 9.01 0.89 -38.39
CA SER A 322 9.70 1.00 -39.70
C SER A 322 10.88 1.97 -39.61
N PHE A 323 10.69 3.11 -38.88
CA PHE A 323 11.79 4.04 -38.64
C PHE A 323 12.85 3.45 -37.74
N ALA A 324 12.47 2.77 -36.68
CA ALA A 324 13.40 2.10 -35.76
C ALA A 324 14.28 1.07 -36.53
N ALA A 325 13.68 0.29 -37.42
CA ALA A 325 14.41 -0.65 -38.29
C ALA A 325 15.38 0.06 -39.26
N TRP A 326 14.96 1.18 -39.82
CA TRP A 326 15.82 2.01 -40.67
C TRP A 326 17.01 2.58 -39.89
N VAL A 327 16.78 3.14 -38.68
CA VAL A 327 17.84 3.63 -37.79
C VAL A 327 18.86 2.53 -37.48
N ALA A 328 18.39 1.31 -37.18
CA ALA A 328 19.26 0.15 -36.89
C ALA A 328 20.19 -0.19 -38.06
N GLY A 329 19.69 -0.07 -39.30
CA GLY A 329 20.47 -0.34 -40.50
C GLY A 329 21.53 0.72 -40.83
N GLN A 330 21.37 1.96 -40.29
CA GLN A 330 22.26 3.09 -40.53
C GLN A 330 23.31 3.33 -39.44
N ILE A 331 23.03 2.87 -38.19
CA ILE A 331 23.93 3.05 -37.08
C ILE A 331 25.18 2.19 -37.22
N LYS A 332 26.34 2.82 -37.00
CA LYS A 332 27.64 2.14 -36.87
C LYS A 332 28.12 2.24 -35.44
N TYR A 333 28.51 1.12 -34.85
CA TYR A 333 29.04 1.14 -33.48
C TYR A 333 30.43 1.78 -33.46
N PRO A 334 30.65 2.88 -32.69
CA PRO A 334 31.95 3.56 -32.67
C PRO A 334 33.03 2.63 -32.10
N GLU A 335 34.21 2.59 -32.74
CA GLU A 335 35.31 1.69 -32.37
C GLU A 335 35.81 1.98 -30.92
N LYS A 336 35.82 3.24 -30.51
CA LYS A 336 36.22 3.60 -29.13
C LYS A 336 35.22 3.06 -28.12
N ALA A 337 33.92 3.23 -28.35
CA ALA A 337 32.88 2.69 -27.46
C ALA A 337 32.87 1.14 -27.42
N LYS A 338 33.28 0.48 -28.54
CA LYS A 338 33.52 -0.97 -28.55
C LYS A 338 34.63 -1.39 -27.61
N ASN A 339 35.78 -0.68 -27.70
CA ASN A 339 36.94 -0.96 -26.85
C ASN A 339 36.67 -0.74 -25.38
N ASP A 340 35.89 0.30 -25.06
CA ASP A 340 35.49 0.66 -23.70
C ASP A 340 34.29 -0.18 -23.19
N LYS A 341 33.75 -1.09 -24.02
CA LYS A 341 32.60 -1.97 -23.73
C LYS A 341 31.36 -1.21 -23.24
N VAL A 342 31.14 0.00 -23.74
CA VAL A 342 30.01 0.85 -23.36
C VAL A 342 28.74 0.34 -24.03
N GLN A 343 27.78 -0.17 -23.27
CA GLN A 343 26.50 -0.69 -23.75
C GLN A 343 25.35 -0.02 -23.02
N GLY A 344 24.20 0.14 -23.66
CA GLY A 344 23.03 0.70 -23.02
C GLY A 344 22.02 1.29 -24.00
N ARG A 345 21.22 2.24 -23.52
CA ARG A 345 20.14 2.88 -24.26
C ARG A 345 20.36 4.39 -24.31
N VAL A 346 20.33 4.96 -25.52
CA VAL A 346 20.29 6.40 -25.75
C VAL A 346 18.86 6.82 -26.04
N MET A 347 18.37 7.87 -25.41
CA MET A 347 17.05 8.46 -25.68
C MET A 347 17.23 9.73 -26.50
N ILE A 348 16.66 9.78 -27.71
CA ILE A 348 16.78 10.94 -28.60
C ILE A 348 15.38 11.49 -28.85
N GLN A 349 15.26 12.79 -28.68
CA GLN A 349 14.07 13.57 -29.03
C GLN A 349 14.35 14.37 -30.31
N PHE A 350 13.38 14.46 -31.19
CA PHE A 350 13.43 15.28 -32.39
C PHE A 350 12.03 15.73 -32.78
N THR A 351 11.95 16.76 -33.61
CA THR A 351 10.67 17.29 -34.11
C THR A 351 10.50 16.93 -35.56
N ILE A 352 9.31 16.42 -35.91
CA ILE A 352 8.89 16.20 -37.30
C ILE A 352 8.10 17.45 -37.69
N GLY A 353 8.63 18.25 -38.59
CA GLY A 353 8.00 19.47 -39.04
C GLY A 353 6.68 19.25 -39.81
N SER A 354 5.93 20.29 -40.04
CA SER A 354 4.72 20.27 -40.87
C SER A 354 5.00 19.90 -42.33
N ASP A 355 6.26 20.03 -42.78
CA ASP A 355 6.78 19.58 -44.07
C ASP A 355 7.28 18.11 -44.06
N GLY A 356 7.27 17.44 -42.90
CA GLY A 356 7.78 16.10 -42.71
C GLY A 356 9.30 16.00 -42.51
N ALA A 357 10.03 17.13 -42.43
CA ALA A 357 11.46 17.13 -42.16
C ALA A 357 11.72 16.89 -40.65
N VAL A 358 12.83 16.20 -40.36
CA VAL A 358 13.29 16.01 -38.97
C VAL A 358 14.20 17.16 -38.56
N THR A 359 13.83 17.87 -37.50
CA THR A 359 14.57 19.00 -36.93
C THR A 359 14.87 18.79 -35.46
N ASP A 360 15.83 19.53 -34.96
CA ASP A 360 16.19 19.64 -33.54
C ASP A 360 16.39 18.29 -32.81
N PRO A 361 17.24 17.39 -33.34
CA PRO A 361 17.54 16.16 -32.64
C PRO A 361 18.37 16.44 -31.37
N VAL A 362 17.86 16.05 -30.21
CA VAL A 362 18.50 16.27 -28.90
C VAL A 362 18.60 14.94 -28.14
N VAL A 363 19.75 14.67 -27.53
CA VAL A 363 19.91 13.52 -26.62
C VAL A 363 19.35 13.86 -25.26
N LEU A 364 18.24 13.22 -24.88
CA LEU A 364 17.65 13.34 -23.54
C LEU A 364 18.40 12.52 -22.49
N ARG A 365 18.93 11.38 -22.93
CA ARG A 365 19.73 10.49 -22.09
C ARG A 365 20.79 9.81 -22.95
N GLY A 366 22.06 10.13 -22.72
CA GLY A 366 23.22 9.60 -23.41
C GLY A 366 23.89 8.43 -22.70
N LEU A 367 24.91 7.84 -23.35
CA LEU A 367 25.79 6.80 -22.82
C LEU A 367 27.26 7.24 -22.84
N SER A 368 27.74 7.71 -23.98
CA SER A 368 29.06 8.30 -24.19
C SER A 368 29.00 9.27 -25.34
N GLU A 369 29.92 10.23 -25.38
CA GLU A 369 29.97 11.28 -26.40
C GLU A 369 29.97 10.72 -27.82
N GLU A 370 30.71 9.63 -28.05
CA GLU A 370 30.82 8.99 -29.34
C GLU A 370 29.53 8.27 -29.78
N ILE A 371 28.87 7.58 -28.82
CA ILE A 371 27.59 6.89 -29.07
C ILE A 371 26.49 7.91 -29.30
N ASP A 372 26.47 8.97 -28.54
CA ASP A 372 25.46 10.02 -28.63
C ASP A 372 25.59 10.79 -29.93
N ALA A 373 26.83 11.13 -30.34
CA ALA A 373 27.10 11.76 -31.62
C ALA A 373 26.69 10.88 -32.82
N GLU A 374 26.96 9.59 -32.81
CA GLU A 374 26.56 8.67 -33.85
C GLU A 374 25.03 8.54 -33.94
N ALA A 375 24.36 8.47 -32.78
CA ALA A 375 22.92 8.40 -32.71
C ALA A 375 22.26 9.69 -33.28
N LEU A 376 22.77 10.87 -32.91
CA LEU A 376 22.32 12.15 -33.48
C LEU A 376 22.56 12.22 -34.97
N ARG A 377 23.73 11.78 -35.46
CA ARG A 377 24.07 11.75 -36.90
C ARG A 377 23.03 10.95 -37.67
N VAL A 378 22.65 9.77 -37.20
CA VAL A 378 21.70 8.91 -37.88
C VAL A 378 20.30 9.52 -37.90
N ILE A 379 19.83 10.08 -36.78
CA ILE A 379 18.52 10.76 -36.75
C ILE A 379 18.48 11.96 -37.70
N ALA A 380 19.55 12.75 -37.78
CA ALA A 380 19.63 13.88 -38.71
C ALA A 380 19.63 13.47 -40.20
N LEU A 381 20.00 12.23 -40.52
CA LEU A 381 19.93 11.67 -41.86
C LEU A 381 18.56 11.08 -42.22
N SER A 382 17.57 11.22 -41.35
CA SER A 382 16.23 10.68 -41.58
C SER A 382 15.63 11.16 -42.90
N PRO A 383 15.09 10.24 -43.70
CA PRO A 383 14.24 10.62 -44.85
C PRO A 383 13.00 11.39 -44.38
N GLN A 384 12.35 12.06 -45.30
CA GLN A 384 11.15 12.84 -45.08
C GLN A 384 9.98 11.94 -44.58
N TRP A 385 9.29 12.40 -43.56
CA TRP A 385 8.11 11.75 -42.98
C TRP A 385 6.83 12.30 -43.61
N THR A 386 5.75 11.53 -43.53
CA THR A 386 4.41 12.09 -43.67
C THR A 386 4.07 12.86 -42.40
N PRO A 387 3.72 14.16 -42.46
CA PRO A 387 3.49 14.97 -41.27
C PRO A 387 2.26 14.50 -40.49
N GLY A 388 2.19 14.90 -39.22
CA GLY A 388 1.01 14.73 -38.38
C GLY A 388 -0.05 15.78 -38.68
N TYR A 389 -1.33 15.43 -38.49
CA TYR A 389 -2.44 16.36 -38.71
C TYR A 389 -3.27 16.50 -37.44
N ASP A 390 -3.68 17.73 -37.12
CA ASP A 390 -4.59 18.04 -36.03
C ASP A 390 -6.06 17.70 -36.39
N ALA A 391 -6.98 17.91 -35.47
CA ALA A 391 -8.42 17.69 -35.66
C ALA A 391 -9.03 18.60 -36.75
N SER A 392 -8.34 19.67 -37.18
CA SER A 392 -8.75 20.55 -38.25
C SER A 392 -8.21 20.12 -39.64
N GLY A 393 -7.39 19.07 -39.69
CA GLY A 393 -6.74 18.58 -40.90
C GLY A 393 -5.52 19.42 -41.34
N LYS A 394 -5.01 20.31 -40.49
CA LYS A 394 -3.80 21.08 -40.70
C LYS A 394 -2.57 20.27 -40.30
N ALA A 395 -1.51 20.28 -41.14
CA ALA A 395 -0.23 19.70 -40.78
C ALA A 395 0.42 20.51 -39.63
N VAL A 396 0.81 19.81 -38.55
CA VAL A 396 1.39 20.40 -37.35
C VAL A 396 2.74 19.77 -37.05
N PRO A 397 3.72 20.53 -36.52
CA PRO A 397 4.98 19.96 -36.03
C PRO A 397 4.74 19.04 -34.86
N VAL A 398 5.42 17.88 -34.81
CA VAL A 398 5.23 16.82 -33.82
C VAL A 398 6.53 16.45 -33.18
N THR A 399 6.61 16.51 -31.86
CA THR A 399 7.76 16.02 -31.08
C THR A 399 7.72 14.52 -30.92
N PHE A 400 8.80 13.84 -31.29
CA PHE A 400 8.94 12.41 -31.25
C PHE A 400 10.17 11.98 -30.45
N THR A 401 10.08 10.90 -29.68
CA THR A 401 11.21 10.38 -28.89
C THR A 401 11.42 8.90 -29.20
N ILE A 402 12.65 8.51 -29.50
CA ILE A 402 13.02 7.13 -29.85
C ILE A 402 14.13 6.61 -28.92
N PRO A 403 14.02 5.39 -28.37
CA PRO A 403 15.11 4.70 -27.70
C PRO A 403 15.99 3.95 -28.71
N VAL A 404 17.27 4.22 -28.73
CA VAL A 404 18.28 3.51 -29.53
C VAL A 404 19.13 2.67 -28.59
N VAL A 405 19.17 1.34 -28.79
CA VAL A 405 19.89 0.40 -27.93
C VAL A 405 21.20 -0.02 -28.57
N PHE A 406 22.31 0.29 -27.93
CA PHE A 406 23.65 -0.17 -28.31
C PHE A 406 24.04 -1.39 -27.48
N LYS A 407 24.29 -2.53 -28.14
CA LYS A 407 24.69 -3.79 -27.51
C LYS A 407 25.88 -4.38 -28.27
N LEU A 408 26.93 -4.75 -27.55
CA LEU A 408 28.05 -5.51 -28.11
C LEU A 408 27.66 -6.98 -28.25
N GLN A 409 28.08 -7.58 -29.34
CA GLN A 409 27.95 -9.01 -29.59
C GLN A 409 28.96 -9.81 -28.78
#